data_685201a0014c9e249a2ba0a3621f5285
#
_entry.id   685201a0014c9e249a2ba0a3621f5285
#
_cell.length_a   1.000
_cell.length_b   1.000
_cell.length_c   1.000
_cell.angle_alpha   90.00
_cell.angle_beta   90.00
_cell.angle_gamma   90.00
#
_symmetry.space_group_name_H-M   'P 1'
#
loop_
_entity.id
_entity.type
_entity.pdbx_description
1 polymer ?
#
loop_
_entity_poly.entity_id
_entity_poly.type
_entity_poly.pdbx_seq_one_letter_code
_entity_poly.pdbx_strand_id
1 'polypeptide(L)'
;MAGPVLSSSRAPAARPPLCWPLLPVPDADGRLLFPDLETSIRQRIETVLRTSPGEQLMRPGFGGGLERLIHQPNTVETRARTQEALVQHVRTYEPRILLDRVEVKAGDDPRELLVTIAYRIRATGAAGAVSARVPVGAA
;
A
#
# COMPACT_ATOMS: atom_id res chain seq x y z
N MET A 1 2.40 -56.21 23.24
CA MET A 1 2.22 -55.71 21.86
C MET A 1 2.29 -54.20 21.91
N ALA A 2 3.36 -53.61 21.41
CA ALA A 2 3.48 -52.17 21.28
C ALA A 2 2.84 -51.75 19.93
N GLY A 3 1.79 -50.96 19.97
CA GLY A 3 1.15 -50.40 18.77
C GLY A 3 2.08 -49.41 18.04
N PRO A 4 1.87 -49.19 16.74
CA PRO A 4 2.72 -48.29 15.98
C PRO A 4 2.60 -46.88 16.53
N VAL A 5 3.72 -46.29 16.93
CA VAL A 5 3.83 -44.87 17.29
C VAL A 5 3.73 -44.09 16.00
N LEU A 6 2.58 -43.47 15.78
CA LEU A 6 2.43 -42.48 14.71
C LEU A 6 3.30 -41.28 15.06
N SER A 7 4.49 -41.26 14.50
CA SER A 7 5.33 -40.07 14.46
C SER A 7 4.56 -39.00 13.68
N SER A 8 4.01 -38.00 14.37
CA SER A 8 3.45 -36.81 13.70
C SER A 8 4.59 -36.06 13.05
N SER A 9 4.82 -36.35 11.80
CA SER A 9 5.69 -35.53 10.95
C SER A 9 5.09 -34.12 10.94
N ARG A 10 5.68 -33.23 11.73
CA ARG A 10 5.35 -31.82 11.70
C ARG A 10 5.58 -31.34 10.26
N ALA A 11 4.50 -31.04 9.56
CA ALA A 11 4.60 -30.47 8.20
C ALA A 11 5.58 -29.32 8.24
N PRO A 12 6.51 -29.23 7.28
CA PRO A 12 7.43 -28.10 7.22
C PRO A 12 6.61 -26.81 7.22
N ALA A 13 6.97 -25.87 8.09
CA ALA A 13 6.30 -24.58 8.18
C ALA A 13 6.24 -23.98 6.76
N ALA A 14 5.02 -23.66 6.30
CA ALA A 14 4.83 -23.06 4.99
C ALA A 14 5.75 -21.84 4.88
N ARG A 15 6.58 -21.81 3.85
CA ARG A 15 7.44 -20.65 3.60
C ARG A 15 6.53 -19.44 3.37
N PRO A 16 6.86 -18.28 3.96
CA PRO A 16 6.09 -17.07 3.72
C PRO A 16 6.04 -16.78 2.21
N PRO A 17 4.91 -16.33 1.68
CA PRO A 17 4.79 -16.02 0.26
C PRO A 17 5.79 -14.92 -0.11
N LEU A 18 6.64 -15.19 -1.09
CA LEU A 18 7.54 -14.22 -1.68
C LEU A 18 6.81 -13.50 -2.81
N CYS A 19 6.94 -12.19 -2.84
CA CYS A 19 6.33 -11.33 -3.84
C CYS A 19 7.38 -10.79 -4.78
N TRP A 20 6.95 -10.35 -5.98
CA TRP A 20 7.84 -9.72 -6.93
C TRP A 20 8.31 -8.36 -6.40
N PRO A 21 9.62 -8.00 -6.49
CA PRO A 21 10.11 -6.70 -6.05
C PRO A 21 9.55 -5.57 -6.92
N LEU A 22 9.29 -4.42 -6.33
CA LEU A 22 8.84 -3.23 -7.05
C LEU A 22 9.89 -2.77 -8.06
N LEU A 23 11.15 -2.76 -7.62
CA LEU A 23 12.31 -2.47 -8.46
C LEU A 23 13.23 -3.71 -8.42
N PRO A 24 13.37 -4.44 -9.52
CA PRO A 24 14.23 -5.62 -9.58
C PRO A 24 15.71 -5.21 -9.72
N VAL A 25 16.24 -4.57 -8.69
CA VAL A 25 17.66 -4.18 -8.62
C VAL A 25 18.41 -5.27 -7.87
N PRO A 26 19.40 -5.93 -8.50
CA PRO A 26 20.25 -6.90 -7.82
C PRO A 26 21.08 -6.23 -6.71
N ASP A 27 21.35 -7.00 -5.65
CA ASP A 27 22.29 -6.59 -4.60
C ASP A 27 23.75 -6.65 -5.12
N ALA A 28 24.70 -6.35 -4.23
CA ALA A 28 26.14 -6.37 -4.56
C ALA A 28 26.63 -7.75 -5.04
N ASP A 29 25.95 -8.84 -4.68
CA ASP A 29 26.24 -10.20 -5.09
C ASP A 29 25.48 -10.64 -6.36
N GLY A 30 24.74 -9.73 -6.98
CA GLY A 30 23.93 -10.00 -8.16
C GLY A 30 22.63 -10.76 -7.91
N ARG A 31 22.17 -10.83 -6.66
CA ARG A 31 20.93 -11.54 -6.27
C ARG A 31 19.75 -10.59 -6.19
N LEU A 32 18.59 -11.04 -6.63
CA LEU A 32 17.34 -10.31 -6.44
C LEU A 32 16.74 -10.63 -5.08
N LEU A 33 16.47 -9.59 -4.30
CA LEU A 33 15.74 -9.70 -3.05
C LEU A 33 14.24 -9.64 -3.33
N PHE A 34 13.55 -10.71 -2.95
CA PHE A 34 12.09 -10.80 -3.07
C PHE A 34 11.45 -10.36 -1.76
N PRO A 35 10.59 -9.34 -1.76
CA PRO A 35 9.94 -8.86 -0.56
C PRO A 35 8.93 -9.88 -0.03
N ASP A 36 8.70 -9.86 1.26
CA ASP A 36 7.58 -10.56 1.86
C ASP A 36 6.23 -9.90 1.46
N LEU A 37 5.13 -10.54 1.83
CA LEU A 37 3.79 -10.09 1.47
C LEU A 37 3.49 -8.68 2.01
N GLU A 38 3.87 -8.42 3.25
CA GLU A 38 3.60 -7.13 3.90
C GLU A 38 4.36 -5.99 3.23
N THR A 39 5.65 -6.18 2.99
CA THR A 39 6.51 -5.21 2.28
C THR A 39 5.99 -4.96 0.86
N SER A 40 5.61 -6.01 0.14
CA SER A 40 5.05 -5.89 -1.21
C SER A 40 3.75 -5.09 -1.25
N ILE A 41 2.86 -5.32 -0.28
CA ILE A 41 1.61 -4.57 -0.17
C ILE A 41 1.88 -3.09 0.11
N ARG A 42 2.79 -2.79 1.04
CA ARG A 42 3.18 -1.41 1.35
C ARG A 42 3.73 -0.69 0.12
N GLN A 43 4.68 -1.30 -0.57
CA GLN A 43 5.24 -0.78 -1.82
C GLN A 43 4.17 -0.52 -2.88
N ARG A 44 3.20 -1.42 -2.99
CA ARG A 44 2.09 -1.27 -3.94
C ARG A 44 1.19 -0.10 -3.59
N ILE A 45 0.83 0.06 -2.32
CA ILE A 45 0.04 1.20 -1.85
C ILE A 45 0.79 2.51 -2.11
N GLU A 46 2.08 2.60 -1.77
CA GLU A 46 2.91 3.77 -2.05
C GLU A 46 2.96 4.09 -3.55
N THR A 47 3.06 3.08 -4.40
CA THR A 47 3.01 3.25 -5.85
C THR A 47 1.68 3.83 -6.30
N VAL A 48 0.56 3.31 -5.78
CA VAL A 48 -0.77 3.85 -6.09
C VAL A 48 -0.87 5.33 -5.67
N LEU A 49 -0.36 5.67 -4.50
CA LEU A 49 -0.41 7.05 -3.99
C LEU A 49 0.40 8.03 -4.85
N ARG A 50 1.59 7.63 -5.27
CA ARG A 50 2.54 8.49 -6.02
C ARG A 50 2.28 8.57 -7.51
N THR A 51 1.61 7.58 -8.10
CA THR A 51 1.32 7.58 -9.53
C THR A 51 0.10 8.42 -9.84
N SER A 52 0.20 9.30 -10.81
CA SER A 52 -0.96 10.05 -11.32
C SER A 52 -1.72 9.24 -12.35
N PRO A 53 -3.06 9.32 -12.40
CA PRO A 53 -3.84 8.71 -13.49
C PRO A 53 -3.33 9.20 -14.85
N GLY A 54 -3.09 8.24 -15.75
CA GLY A 54 -2.54 8.50 -17.08
C GLY A 54 -1.02 8.31 -17.22
N GLU A 55 -0.26 8.18 -16.13
CA GLU A 55 1.19 7.95 -16.18
C GLU A 55 1.54 6.52 -16.59
N GLN A 56 0.74 5.52 -16.18
CA GLN A 56 1.00 4.14 -16.54
C GLN A 56 0.46 3.81 -17.93
N LEU A 57 1.35 3.37 -18.81
CA LEU A 57 0.97 2.81 -20.10
C LEU A 57 0.04 1.61 -19.90
N MET A 58 -1.01 1.50 -20.74
CA MET A 58 -2.02 0.44 -20.72
C MET A 58 -2.91 0.40 -19.46
N ARG A 59 -2.74 1.33 -18.52
CA ARG A 59 -3.54 1.42 -17.28
C ARG A 59 -3.88 2.88 -16.95
N PRO A 60 -4.68 3.57 -17.79
CA PRO A 60 -4.89 5.01 -17.67
C PRO A 60 -5.59 5.43 -16.37
N GLY A 61 -6.34 4.54 -15.74
CA GLY A 61 -7.00 4.81 -14.45
C GLY A 61 -6.15 4.50 -13.23
N PHE A 62 -4.94 3.95 -13.40
CA PHE A 62 -4.09 3.59 -12.27
C PHE A 62 -3.48 4.82 -11.60
N GLY A 63 -3.56 4.88 -10.27
CA GLY A 63 -2.90 5.88 -9.44
C GLY A 63 -3.86 6.78 -8.66
N GLY A 64 -3.44 7.21 -7.49
CA GLY A 64 -4.17 8.13 -6.60
C GLY A 64 -3.96 9.60 -6.90
N GLY A 65 -2.90 9.92 -7.65
CA GLY A 65 -2.61 11.27 -8.13
C GLY A 65 -2.39 12.30 -7.02
N LEU A 66 -1.81 11.91 -5.88
CA LEU A 66 -1.59 12.85 -4.76
C LEU A 66 -0.71 14.04 -5.15
N GLU A 67 0.18 13.91 -6.12
CA GLU A 67 1.03 15.00 -6.58
C GLU A 67 0.24 16.16 -7.19
N ARG A 68 -0.96 15.90 -7.71
CA ARG A 68 -1.85 16.96 -8.23
C ARG A 68 -2.40 17.88 -7.15
N LEU A 69 -2.34 17.47 -5.89
CA LEU A 69 -2.81 18.26 -4.76
C LEU A 69 -1.96 19.51 -4.51
N ILE A 70 -0.72 19.54 -4.99
CA ILE A 70 0.15 20.72 -4.89
C ILE A 70 -0.48 21.98 -5.52
N HIS A 71 -1.40 21.79 -6.46
CA HIS A 71 -2.13 22.86 -7.13
C HIS A 71 -3.55 23.08 -6.57
N GLN A 72 -3.90 22.38 -5.50
CA GLN A 72 -5.22 22.47 -4.88
C GLN A 72 -5.13 23.15 -3.51
N PRO A 73 -6.10 23.99 -3.14
CA PRO A 73 -6.13 24.59 -1.81
C PRO A 73 -6.44 23.53 -0.72
N ASN A 74 -5.91 23.74 0.48
CA ASN A 74 -6.16 22.88 1.63
C ASN A 74 -7.55 23.15 2.24
N THR A 75 -8.59 22.79 1.54
CA THR A 75 -9.98 22.94 2.00
C THR A 75 -10.55 21.61 2.52
N VAL A 76 -11.63 21.69 3.30
CA VAL A 76 -12.37 20.49 3.74
C VAL A 76 -12.88 19.69 2.54
N GLU A 77 -13.34 20.38 1.50
CA GLU A 77 -13.82 19.76 0.27
C GLU A 77 -12.71 19.00 -0.45
N THR A 78 -11.53 19.61 -0.62
CA THR A 78 -10.36 18.96 -1.23
C THR A 78 -9.98 17.71 -0.47
N ARG A 79 -9.94 17.76 0.86
CA ARG A 79 -9.62 16.59 1.70
C ARG A 79 -10.65 15.48 1.56
N ALA A 80 -11.95 15.81 1.59
CA ALA A 80 -13.02 14.82 1.44
C ALA A 80 -12.98 14.14 0.07
N ARG A 81 -12.83 14.90 -1.01
CA ARG A 81 -12.71 14.38 -2.37
C ARG A 81 -11.48 13.49 -2.54
N THR A 82 -10.35 13.91 -1.99
CA THR A 82 -9.11 13.13 -2.01
C THR A 82 -9.29 11.81 -1.25
N GLN A 83 -9.88 11.85 -0.07
CA GLN A 83 -10.14 10.64 0.73
C GLN A 83 -11.02 9.64 -0.02
N GLU A 84 -12.09 10.09 -0.65
CA GLU A 84 -12.99 9.24 -1.43
C GLU A 84 -12.27 8.63 -2.63
N ALA A 85 -11.50 9.42 -3.39
CA ALA A 85 -10.71 8.94 -4.52
C ALA A 85 -9.69 7.88 -4.09
N LEU A 86 -8.98 8.09 -2.97
CA LEU A 86 -8.02 7.13 -2.44
C LEU A 86 -8.68 5.81 -2.02
N VAL A 87 -9.84 5.86 -1.38
CA VAL A 87 -10.60 4.65 -1.04
C VAL A 87 -10.88 3.81 -2.29
N GLN A 88 -11.35 4.45 -3.36
CA GLN A 88 -11.65 3.78 -4.62
C GLN A 88 -10.40 3.19 -5.28
N HIS A 89 -9.33 3.98 -5.38
CA HIS A 89 -8.10 3.54 -6.03
C HIS A 89 -7.42 2.40 -5.26
N VAL A 90 -7.29 2.51 -3.94
CA VAL A 90 -6.66 1.46 -3.13
C VAL A 90 -7.46 0.16 -3.19
N ARG A 91 -8.80 0.22 -3.10
CA ARG A 91 -9.65 -0.98 -3.25
C ARG A 91 -9.51 -1.65 -4.61
N THR A 92 -9.42 -0.85 -5.67
CA THR A 92 -9.33 -1.36 -7.04
C THR A 92 -7.96 -1.97 -7.33
N TYR A 93 -6.89 -1.33 -6.88
CA TYR A 93 -5.54 -1.68 -7.30
C TYR A 93 -4.74 -2.51 -6.29
N GLU A 94 -5.25 -2.67 -5.06
CA GLU A 94 -4.66 -3.55 -4.05
C GLU A 94 -5.72 -4.51 -3.45
N PRO A 95 -6.13 -5.55 -4.19
CA PRO A 95 -7.18 -6.47 -3.75
C PRO A 95 -6.75 -7.41 -2.61
N ARG A 96 -5.45 -7.49 -2.29
CA ARG A 96 -4.92 -8.37 -1.23
C ARG A 96 -5.23 -7.89 0.18
N ILE A 97 -5.77 -6.67 0.31
CA ILE A 97 -6.09 -6.07 1.60
C ILE A 97 -7.60 -5.86 1.81
N LEU A 98 -7.95 -5.71 3.07
CA LEU A 98 -9.21 -5.13 3.51
C LEU A 98 -8.89 -3.73 4.03
N LEU A 99 -9.46 -2.73 3.39
CA LEU A 99 -9.27 -1.34 3.78
C LEU A 99 -10.14 -1.05 5.01
N ASP A 100 -9.51 -0.75 6.14
CA ASP A 100 -10.22 -0.41 7.36
C ASP A 100 -10.53 1.09 7.42
N ARG A 101 -9.55 1.94 7.10
CA ARG A 101 -9.68 3.39 7.22
C ARG A 101 -8.76 4.13 6.27
N VAL A 102 -9.26 5.20 5.69
CA VAL A 102 -8.46 6.21 4.99
C VAL A 102 -8.77 7.56 5.62
N GLU A 103 -7.76 8.27 6.05
CA GLU A 103 -7.89 9.62 6.60
C GLU A 103 -7.03 10.60 5.81
N VAL A 104 -7.60 11.75 5.53
CA VAL A 104 -6.90 12.88 4.96
C VAL A 104 -7.12 14.08 5.88
N LYS A 105 -6.08 14.48 6.58
CA LYS A 105 -6.11 15.58 7.57
C LYS A 105 -5.17 16.70 7.12
N ALA A 106 -5.42 17.91 7.60
CA ALA A 106 -4.42 18.96 7.53
C ALA A 106 -3.20 18.52 8.35
N GLY A 107 -2.02 18.74 7.83
CA GLY A 107 -0.77 18.57 8.57
C GLY A 107 -0.58 19.69 9.60
N ASP A 108 0.57 19.65 10.28
CA ASP A 108 1.00 20.71 11.19
C ASP A 108 1.28 22.01 10.41
N ASP A 109 1.76 21.88 9.17
CA ASP A 109 1.87 22.97 8.21
C ASP A 109 0.56 23.06 7.40
N PRO A 110 -0.03 24.28 7.26
CA PRO A 110 -1.21 24.49 6.40
C PRO A 110 -1.00 24.08 4.92
N ARG A 111 0.24 23.98 4.49
CA ARG A 111 0.64 23.57 3.13
C ARG A 111 0.84 22.07 2.98
N GLU A 112 0.54 21.30 4.02
CA GLU A 112 0.68 19.85 4.00
C GLU A 112 -0.65 19.17 4.35
N LEU A 113 -0.89 18.03 3.71
CA LEU A 113 -1.89 17.06 4.10
C LEU A 113 -1.20 15.80 4.63
N LEU A 114 -1.74 15.26 5.69
CA LEU A 114 -1.38 13.95 6.21
C LEU A 114 -2.42 12.94 5.72
N VAL A 115 -1.96 12.01 4.89
CA VAL A 115 -2.76 10.87 4.41
C VAL A 115 -2.37 9.64 5.22
N THR A 116 -3.34 8.98 5.83
CA THR A 116 -3.13 7.73 6.57
C THR A 116 -4.09 6.67 6.05
N ILE A 117 -3.55 5.51 5.69
CA ILE A 117 -4.30 4.36 5.19
C ILE A 117 -4.05 3.19 6.14
N ALA A 118 -5.09 2.76 6.85
CA ALA A 118 -5.05 1.57 7.70
C ALA A 118 -5.78 0.41 7.00
N TYR A 119 -5.18 -0.77 7.05
CA TYR A 119 -5.68 -1.94 6.34
C TYR A 119 -5.33 -3.23 7.08
N ARG A 120 -5.98 -4.32 6.69
CA ARG A 120 -5.63 -5.69 7.08
C ARG A 120 -5.34 -6.55 5.86
N ILE A 121 -4.34 -7.39 5.96
CA ILE A 121 -3.97 -8.32 4.89
C ILE A 121 -4.94 -9.49 4.88
N ARG A 122 -5.60 -9.76 3.76
CA ARG A 122 -6.63 -10.82 3.66
C ARG A 122 -6.09 -12.21 3.99
N ALA A 123 -4.85 -12.51 3.58
CA ALA A 123 -4.27 -13.82 3.73
C ALA A 123 -3.84 -14.15 5.16
N THR A 124 -3.41 -13.16 5.93
CA THR A 124 -2.82 -13.34 7.26
C THR A 124 -3.64 -12.71 8.39
N GLY A 125 -4.55 -11.80 8.08
CA GLY A 125 -5.25 -10.97 9.06
C GLY A 125 -4.38 -9.89 9.71
N ALA A 126 -3.10 -9.79 9.35
CA ALA A 126 -2.18 -8.82 9.91
C ALA A 126 -2.63 -7.39 9.57
N ALA A 127 -2.60 -6.51 10.57
CA ALA A 127 -2.89 -5.09 10.39
C ALA A 127 -1.64 -4.36 9.91
N GLY A 128 -1.83 -3.40 9.00
CA GLY A 128 -0.78 -2.52 8.52
C GLY A 128 -1.29 -1.10 8.35
N ALA A 129 -0.37 -0.16 8.29
CA ALA A 129 -0.68 1.24 7.99
C ALA A 129 0.40 1.87 7.13
N VAL A 130 -0.03 2.76 6.23
CA VAL A 130 0.86 3.60 5.43
C VAL A 130 0.45 5.06 5.66
N SER A 131 1.43 5.92 5.93
CA SER A 131 1.22 7.35 6.06
C SER A 131 2.10 8.11 5.08
N ALA A 132 1.54 9.14 4.45
CA ALA A 132 2.25 10.00 3.53
C ALA A 132 1.94 11.48 3.85
N ARG A 133 2.96 12.32 3.76
CA ARG A 133 2.80 13.78 3.77
C ARG A 133 2.78 14.27 2.33
N VAL A 134 1.82 15.09 2.01
CA VAL A 134 1.59 15.56 0.65
C VAL A 134 1.54 17.08 0.66
N PRO A 135 2.43 17.75 -0.07
CA PRO A 135 2.35 19.20 -0.20
C PRO A 135 1.08 19.60 -0.97
N VAL A 136 0.46 20.68 -0.55
CA VAL A 136 -0.72 21.28 -1.21
C VAL A 136 -0.48 22.76 -1.46
N GLY A 137 -1.24 23.32 -2.38
CA GLY A 137 -1.20 24.75 -2.64
C GLY A 137 -1.65 25.55 -1.41
N ALA A 138 -1.04 26.71 -1.21
CA ALA A 138 -1.56 27.66 -0.24
C ALA A 138 -2.95 28.12 -0.65
N ALA A 139 -3.85 28.21 0.32
CA ALA A 139 -5.18 28.76 0.10
C ALA A 139 -5.11 30.26 -0.20
#